data_f2df58d469ed17733d000f828b72f4a0
#
_entry.id   f2df58d469ed17733d000f828b72f4a0
#
_cell.length_a   1.000
_cell.length_b   1.000
_cell.length_c   1.000
_cell.angle_alpha   90.00
_cell.angle_beta   90.00
_cell.angle_gamma   90.00
#
_symmetry.space_group_name_H-M   'P 1'
#
loop_
_entity.id
_entity.type
_entity.pdbx_description
1 polymer ?
#
loop_
_entity_poly.entity_id
_entity_poly.type
_entity_poly.pdbx_seq_one_letter_code
_entity_poly.pdbx_strand_id
1 'polypeptide(L)'
;MVRKLFLTSYFKEVATFLPEFAGELYEKKIVFIPTASNVEKVNFFVNSGKKALENLGAIVDVLDLSTANEKEMKAKIADNDIIYVTGGNTFFLLQEMKRTGADILIKNAINSGKIYIGESAGAIITAPNIEYISSMDSIKKSPQFK
;
A
#
# COMPACT_ATOMS: atom_id res chain seq x y z
N MET A 1 -20.16 -1.74 -7.69
CA MET A 1 -19.25 -0.66 -7.27
C MET A 1 -17.98 -0.69 -8.09
N VAL A 2 -17.60 0.45 -8.64
CA VAL A 2 -16.38 0.56 -9.46
C VAL A 2 -15.16 0.54 -8.54
N ARG A 3 -14.18 -0.32 -8.86
CA ARG A 3 -12.90 -0.37 -8.16
C ARG A 3 -11.98 0.70 -8.72
N LYS A 4 -11.32 1.44 -7.84
CA LYS A 4 -10.41 2.53 -8.23
C LYS A 4 -9.01 2.22 -7.75
N LEU A 5 -8.15 1.84 -8.69
CA LEU A 5 -6.75 1.47 -8.42
C LEU A 5 -5.81 2.38 -9.19
N PHE A 6 -4.88 3.01 -8.48
CA PHE A 6 -3.80 3.80 -9.08
C PHE A 6 -2.50 3.04 -8.83
N LEU A 7 -1.99 2.39 -9.85
CA LEU A 7 -0.84 1.50 -9.73
C LEU A 7 0.37 2.10 -10.45
N THR A 8 1.51 2.11 -9.78
CA THR A 8 2.73 2.71 -10.32
C THR A 8 3.97 1.97 -9.83
N SER A 9 5.09 2.18 -10.52
CA SER A 9 6.39 1.66 -10.07
C SER A 9 7.08 2.63 -9.10
N TYR A 10 6.93 3.93 -9.28
CA TYR A 10 7.53 4.95 -8.43
C TYR A 10 6.61 6.17 -8.32
N PHE A 11 5.95 6.31 -7.19
CA PHE A 11 4.87 7.27 -7.03
C PHE A 11 5.33 8.72 -7.19
N LYS A 12 6.49 9.08 -6.66
CA LYS A 12 6.99 10.46 -6.72
C LYS A 12 6.96 11.01 -8.14
N GLU A 13 7.29 10.20 -9.14
CA GLU A 13 7.37 10.64 -10.54
C GLU A 13 6.00 10.86 -11.17
N VAL A 14 4.95 10.25 -10.63
CA VAL A 14 3.60 10.33 -11.18
C VAL A 14 2.58 10.98 -10.24
N ALA A 15 3.05 11.50 -9.12
CA ALA A 15 2.18 12.06 -8.09
C ALA A 15 1.27 13.16 -8.61
N THR A 16 1.76 13.97 -9.57
CA THR A 16 0.98 15.08 -10.14
C THR A 16 -0.23 14.61 -10.94
N PHE A 17 -0.27 13.33 -11.34
CA PHE A 17 -1.41 12.75 -12.05
C PHE A 17 -2.49 12.26 -11.10
N LEU A 18 -2.19 12.12 -9.82
CA LEU A 18 -3.14 11.58 -8.86
C LEU A 18 -4.43 12.41 -8.75
N PRO A 19 -4.37 13.76 -8.69
CA PRO A 19 -5.60 14.55 -8.60
C PRO A 19 -6.57 14.35 -9.77
N GLU A 20 -6.07 14.06 -10.97
CA GLU A 20 -6.94 13.78 -12.11
C GLU A 20 -7.74 12.50 -11.90
N PHE A 21 -7.14 11.52 -11.22
CA PHE A 21 -7.76 10.23 -10.95
C PHE A 21 -8.64 10.26 -9.71
N ALA A 22 -8.14 10.84 -8.62
CA ALA A 22 -8.74 10.75 -7.29
C ALA A 22 -9.51 12.01 -6.88
N GLY A 23 -9.42 13.09 -7.66
CA GLY A 23 -9.92 14.39 -7.26
C GLY A 23 -8.92 15.10 -6.35
N GLU A 24 -9.28 16.27 -5.85
CA GLU A 24 -8.41 17.07 -5.00
C GLU A 24 -8.03 16.31 -3.73
N LEU A 25 -6.74 16.31 -3.40
CA LEU A 25 -6.19 15.57 -2.27
C LEU A 25 -6.13 16.39 -0.99
N TYR A 26 -6.44 17.68 -1.04
CA TYR A 26 -6.36 18.56 0.12
C TYR A 26 -7.22 18.02 1.27
N GLU A 27 -6.60 17.80 2.42
CA GLU A 27 -7.22 17.24 3.62
C GLU A 27 -7.79 15.84 3.48
N LYS A 28 -7.54 15.15 2.36
CA LYS A 28 -7.91 13.74 2.23
C LYS A 28 -7.03 12.90 3.15
N LYS A 29 -7.64 11.96 3.83
CA LYS A 29 -6.94 11.07 4.78
C LYS A 29 -6.50 9.82 4.06
N ILE A 30 -5.21 9.52 4.17
CA ILE A 30 -4.59 8.36 3.50
C ILE A 30 -3.95 7.47 4.53
N VAL A 31 -4.38 6.21 4.61
CA VAL A 31 -3.65 5.21 5.39
C VAL A 31 -2.48 4.74 4.54
N PHE A 32 -1.27 4.91 5.08
CA PHE A 32 -0.01 4.69 4.38
C PHE A 32 0.66 3.45 4.98
N ILE A 33 0.77 2.39 4.17
CA ILE A 33 1.23 1.08 4.63
C ILE A 33 2.64 0.79 4.06
N PRO A 34 3.72 1.05 4.83
CA PRO A 34 5.10 0.86 4.36
C PRO A 34 5.65 -0.53 4.65
N THR A 35 4.82 -1.48 5.01
CA THR A 35 5.23 -2.80 5.52
C THR A 35 6.21 -3.53 4.61
N ALA A 36 6.01 -3.46 3.28
CA ALA A 36 6.88 -4.15 2.33
C ALA A 36 8.34 -3.70 2.43
N SER A 37 8.59 -2.45 2.88
CA SER A 37 9.93 -1.88 2.98
C SER A 37 10.71 -2.35 4.21
N ASN A 38 10.04 -2.98 5.17
CA ASN A 38 10.66 -3.35 6.45
C ASN A 38 11.85 -4.30 6.33
N VAL A 39 11.89 -5.12 5.28
CA VAL A 39 12.97 -6.08 5.04
C VAL A 39 13.95 -5.60 3.98
N GLU A 40 13.81 -4.36 3.52
CA GLU A 40 14.67 -3.78 2.50
C GLU A 40 15.73 -2.88 3.13
N LYS A 41 16.96 -2.94 2.60
CA LYS A 41 18.05 -2.08 3.06
C LYS A 41 17.90 -0.66 2.52
N VAL A 42 17.35 -0.52 1.31
CA VAL A 42 17.14 0.77 0.65
C VAL A 42 15.65 1.04 0.62
N ASN A 43 15.22 2.08 1.31
CA ASN A 43 13.80 2.39 1.44
C ASN A 43 13.50 3.90 1.34
N PHE A 44 14.35 4.65 0.63
CA PHE A 44 14.14 6.10 0.47
C PHE A 44 12.78 6.43 -0.18
N PHE A 45 12.26 5.51 -0.96
CA PHE A 45 10.97 5.68 -1.64
C PHE A 45 9.80 5.82 -0.67
N VAL A 46 9.93 5.31 0.55
CA VAL A 46 8.88 5.45 1.58
C VAL A 46 8.69 6.93 1.91
N ASN A 47 9.77 7.63 2.23
CA ASN A 47 9.71 9.05 2.53
C ASN A 47 9.33 9.89 1.32
N SER A 48 9.82 9.53 0.12
CA SER A 48 9.46 10.24 -1.11
C SER A 48 7.97 10.15 -1.39
N GLY A 49 7.39 8.96 -1.23
CA GLY A 49 5.96 8.75 -1.45
C GLY A 49 5.12 9.53 -0.44
N LYS A 50 5.49 9.47 0.83
CA LYS A 50 4.80 10.20 1.89
C LYS A 50 4.84 11.70 1.65
N LYS A 51 6.02 12.25 1.33
CA LYS A 51 6.16 13.67 1.04
C LYS A 51 5.37 14.09 -0.19
N ALA A 52 5.35 13.25 -1.21
CA ALA A 52 4.59 13.56 -2.43
C ALA A 52 3.10 13.69 -2.12
N LEU A 53 2.56 12.81 -1.27
CA LEU A 53 1.16 12.89 -0.85
C LEU A 53 0.91 14.14 0.00
N GLU A 54 1.80 14.43 0.94
CA GLU A 54 1.69 15.62 1.79
C GLU A 54 1.76 16.90 0.97
N ASN A 55 2.60 16.93 -0.05
CA ASN A 55 2.71 18.07 -0.96
C ASN A 55 1.42 18.31 -1.75
N LEU A 56 0.59 17.29 -1.94
CA LEU A 56 -0.72 17.43 -2.55
C LEU A 56 -1.79 17.86 -1.55
N GLY A 57 -1.42 18.05 -0.29
CA GLY A 57 -2.33 18.48 0.77
C GLY A 57 -2.98 17.34 1.57
N ALA A 58 -2.61 16.11 1.28
CA ALA A 58 -3.18 14.95 1.98
C ALA A 58 -2.67 14.81 3.41
N ILE A 59 -3.46 14.19 4.25
CA ILE A 59 -3.11 13.84 5.63
C ILE A 59 -2.72 12.36 5.64
N VAL A 60 -1.46 12.07 5.97
CA VAL A 60 -0.92 10.72 5.90
C VAL A 60 -0.89 10.09 7.29
N ASP A 61 -1.54 8.94 7.41
CA ASP A 61 -1.64 8.16 8.64
C ASP A 61 -0.91 6.82 8.43
N VAL A 62 0.22 6.64 9.07
CA VAL A 62 1.08 5.47 8.85
C VAL A 62 0.54 4.25 9.59
N LEU A 63 0.48 3.13 8.88
CA LEU A 63 0.07 1.84 9.45
C LEU A 63 1.05 0.76 9.02
N ASP A 64 1.85 0.27 9.96
CA ASP A 64 2.74 -0.87 9.71
C ASP A 64 2.04 -2.16 10.14
N LEU A 65 1.71 -3.00 9.17
CA LEU A 65 0.99 -4.25 9.43
C LEU A 65 1.79 -5.23 10.29
N SER A 66 3.12 -5.13 10.28
CA SER A 66 3.97 -6.05 11.02
C SER A 66 3.94 -5.79 12.53
N THR A 67 3.56 -4.59 12.96
CA THR A 67 3.56 -4.20 14.37
C THR A 67 2.21 -3.77 14.92
N ALA A 68 1.27 -3.41 14.06
CA ALA A 68 -0.04 -2.92 14.49
C ALA A 68 -0.87 -4.05 15.10
N ASN A 69 -1.67 -3.71 16.11
CA ASN A 69 -2.66 -4.65 16.61
C ASN A 69 -3.91 -4.62 15.73
N GLU A 70 -4.79 -5.59 15.91
CA GLU A 70 -5.99 -5.75 15.08
C GLU A 70 -6.90 -4.52 15.16
N LYS A 71 -7.07 -3.97 16.35
CA LYS A 71 -7.93 -2.80 16.57
C LYS A 71 -7.42 -1.58 15.80
N GLU A 72 -6.14 -1.31 15.90
CA GLU A 72 -5.50 -0.19 15.18
C GLU A 72 -5.63 -0.38 13.67
N MET A 73 -5.34 -1.58 13.19
CA MET A 73 -5.41 -1.90 11.77
C MET A 73 -6.82 -1.68 11.22
N LYS A 74 -7.82 -2.22 11.89
CA LYS A 74 -9.21 -2.07 11.46
C LYS A 74 -9.66 -0.62 11.46
N ALA A 75 -9.32 0.13 12.52
CA ALA A 75 -9.70 1.53 12.63
C ALA A 75 -9.07 2.37 11.53
N LYS A 76 -7.78 2.22 11.30
CA LYS A 76 -7.08 3.03 10.29
C LYS A 76 -7.54 2.73 8.86
N ILE A 77 -7.81 1.48 8.54
CA ILE A 77 -8.33 1.14 7.22
C ILE A 77 -9.75 1.68 7.04
N ALA A 78 -10.56 1.65 8.09
CA ALA A 78 -11.94 2.16 8.03
C ALA A 78 -12.00 3.68 7.99
N ASP A 79 -11.16 4.35 8.76
CA ASP A 79 -11.27 5.80 8.97
C ASP A 79 -10.61 6.66 7.89
N ASN A 80 -9.79 6.06 7.03
CA ASN A 80 -9.10 6.79 5.97
C ASN A 80 -9.84 6.66 4.64
N ASP A 81 -9.71 7.69 3.79
CA ASP A 81 -10.40 7.76 2.51
C ASP A 81 -9.70 6.96 1.42
N ILE A 82 -8.39 6.87 1.51
CA ILE A 82 -7.52 6.28 0.50
C ILE A 82 -6.54 5.33 1.17
N ILE A 83 -6.21 4.24 0.49
CA ILE A 83 -5.24 3.26 0.97
C ILE A 83 -4.00 3.35 0.07
N TYR A 84 -2.83 3.54 0.67
CA TYR A 84 -1.55 3.58 -0.05
C TYR A 84 -0.64 2.47 0.46
N VAL A 85 -0.16 1.62 -0.44
CA VAL A 85 0.77 0.54 -0.10
C VAL A 85 2.08 0.76 -0.86
N THR A 86 3.19 0.86 -0.12
CA THR A 86 4.50 1.18 -0.69
C THR A 86 5.17 0.00 -1.36
N GLY A 87 6.28 0.28 -2.03
CA GLY A 87 7.19 -0.72 -2.54
C GLY A 87 7.99 -1.41 -1.43
N GLY A 88 8.76 -2.42 -1.84
CA GLY A 88 9.59 -3.24 -0.99
C GLY A 88 9.49 -4.70 -1.40
N ASN A 89 9.56 -5.62 -0.45
CA ASN A 89 9.48 -7.04 -0.74
C ASN A 89 8.01 -7.48 -0.83
N THR A 90 7.60 -7.94 -2.00
CA THR A 90 6.21 -8.31 -2.27
C THR A 90 5.78 -9.55 -1.47
N PHE A 91 6.68 -10.51 -1.30
CA PHE A 91 6.34 -11.73 -0.56
C PHE A 91 6.17 -11.45 0.93
N PHE A 92 7.02 -10.60 1.50
CA PHE A 92 6.87 -10.19 2.90
C PHE A 92 5.57 -9.43 3.10
N LEU A 93 5.26 -8.52 2.18
CA LEU A 93 4.00 -7.77 2.23
C LEU A 93 2.80 -8.71 2.23
N LEU A 94 2.79 -9.68 1.31
CA LEU A 94 1.68 -10.63 1.23
C LEU A 94 1.59 -11.48 2.49
N GLN A 95 2.72 -11.91 3.03
CA GLN A 95 2.76 -12.67 4.28
C GLN A 95 2.07 -11.90 5.41
N GLU A 96 2.42 -10.62 5.57
CA GLU A 96 1.85 -9.80 6.63
C GLU A 96 0.39 -9.46 6.38
N MET A 97 -0.01 -9.26 5.14
CA MET A 97 -1.42 -9.06 4.80
C MET A 97 -2.26 -10.27 5.13
N LYS A 98 -1.76 -11.48 4.84
CA LYS A 98 -2.47 -12.73 5.14
C LYS A 98 -2.51 -13.00 6.64
N ARG A 99 -1.38 -12.81 7.32
CA ARG A 99 -1.28 -13.05 8.76
C ARG A 99 -2.24 -12.17 9.56
N THR A 100 -2.37 -10.91 9.15
CA THR A 100 -3.18 -9.92 9.88
C THR A 100 -4.64 -9.86 9.44
N GLY A 101 -4.95 -10.41 8.27
CA GLY A 101 -6.27 -10.25 7.66
C GLY A 101 -6.44 -8.94 6.92
N ALA A 102 -5.37 -8.16 6.77
CA ALA A 102 -5.43 -6.86 6.08
C ALA A 102 -5.86 -7.01 4.62
N ASP A 103 -5.50 -8.11 3.97
CA ASP A 103 -5.90 -8.38 2.59
C ASP A 103 -7.42 -8.35 2.42
N ILE A 104 -8.15 -8.93 3.36
CA ILE A 104 -9.62 -8.95 3.32
C ILE A 104 -10.18 -7.56 3.58
N LEU A 105 -9.64 -6.85 4.57
CA LEU A 105 -10.08 -5.50 4.90
C LEU A 105 -9.85 -4.52 3.75
N ILE A 106 -8.68 -4.59 3.13
CA ILE A 106 -8.34 -3.73 1.99
C ILE A 106 -9.23 -4.05 0.79
N LYS A 107 -9.41 -5.33 0.50
CA LYS A 107 -10.28 -5.76 -0.59
C LYS A 107 -11.71 -5.24 -0.40
N ASN A 108 -12.24 -5.35 0.81
CA ASN A 108 -13.57 -4.86 1.12
C ASN A 108 -13.66 -3.33 0.99
N ALA A 109 -12.61 -2.62 1.41
CA ALA A 109 -12.56 -1.17 1.28
C ALA A 109 -12.56 -0.75 -0.20
N ILE A 110 -11.78 -1.41 -1.03
CA ILE A 110 -11.75 -1.16 -2.48
C ILE A 110 -13.12 -1.45 -3.09
N ASN A 111 -13.73 -2.56 -2.72
CA ASN A 111 -15.05 -2.93 -3.23
C ASN A 111 -16.15 -1.96 -2.79
N SER A 112 -15.94 -1.25 -1.67
CA SER A 112 -16.88 -0.23 -1.20
C SER A 112 -16.65 1.14 -1.86
N GLY A 113 -15.62 1.26 -2.70
CA GLY A 113 -15.35 2.48 -3.45
C GLY A 113 -14.16 3.30 -3.00
N LYS A 114 -13.40 2.86 -2.00
CA LYS A 114 -12.18 3.56 -1.59
C LYS A 114 -11.10 3.39 -2.66
N ILE A 115 -10.28 4.43 -2.81
CA ILE A 115 -9.19 4.41 -3.77
C ILE A 115 -8.00 3.67 -3.18
N TYR A 116 -7.39 2.81 -3.98
CA TYR A 116 -6.16 2.10 -3.62
C TYR A 116 -5.02 2.62 -4.50
N ILE A 117 -3.94 3.04 -3.85
CA ILE A 117 -2.70 3.43 -4.53
C ILE A 117 -1.66 2.37 -4.21
N GLY A 118 -1.14 1.71 -5.23
CA GLY A 118 -0.09 0.70 -5.07
C GLY A 118 1.17 1.11 -5.78
N GLU A 119 2.29 1.12 -5.04
CA GLU A 119 3.60 1.45 -5.59
C GLU A 119 4.48 0.21 -5.59
N SER A 120 4.99 -0.19 -6.75
CA SER A 120 5.90 -1.35 -6.91
C SER A 120 5.30 -2.62 -6.28
N ALA A 121 5.82 -3.10 -5.14
CA ALA A 121 5.26 -4.27 -4.44
C ALA A 121 3.76 -4.08 -4.15
N GLY A 122 3.35 -2.88 -3.77
CA GLY A 122 1.94 -2.56 -3.55
C GLY A 122 1.09 -2.68 -4.80
N ALA A 123 1.67 -2.46 -5.98
CA ALA A 123 0.99 -2.67 -7.25
C ALA A 123 0.97 -4.16 -7.62
N ILE A 124 2.11 -4.83 -7.47
CA ILE A 124 2.27 -6.24 -7.86
C ILE A 124 1.34 -7.15 -7.05
N ILE A 125 1.13 -6.84 -5.78
CA ILE A 125 0.31 -7.67 -4.89
C ILE A 125 -1.15 -7.75 -5.33
N THR A 126 -1.59 -6.87 -6.23
CA THR A 126 -2.94 -6.93 -6.80
C THR A 126 -3.09 -8.03 -7.84
N ALA A 127 -1.97 -8.63 -8.29
CA ALA A 127 -2.00 -9.72 -9.25
C ALA A 127 -2.48 -11.02 -8.58
N PRO A 128 -3.15 -11.92 -9.33
CA PRO A 128 -3.61 -13.19 -8.78
C PRO A 128 -2.49 -14.11 -8.32
N ASN A 129 -1.32 -14.02 -8.95
CA ASN A 129 -0.16 -14.85 -8.63
C ASN A 129 1.10 -14.02 -8.75
N ILE A 130 1.93 -14.00 -7.69
CA ILE A 130 3.15 -13.20 -7.64
C ILE A 130 4.43 -14.03 -7.70
N GLU A 131 4.35 -15.34 -7.95
CA GLU A 131 5.54 -16.20 -8.00
C GLU A 131 6.53 -15.76 -9.09
N TYR A 132 6.05 -15.18 -10.17
CA TYR A 132 6.88 -14.76 -11.29
C TYR A 132 7.91 -13.67 -10.91
N ILE A 133 7.75 -13.02 -9.76
CA ILE A 133 8.69 -12.00 -9.31
C ILE A 133 9.73 -12.53 -8.32
N SER A 134 9.78 -13.82 -8.10
CA SER A 134 10.72 -14.42 -7.13
C SER A 134 12.19 -14.11 -7.43
N SER A 135 12.51 -13.84 -8.69
CA SER A 135 13.86 -13.43 -9.08
C SER A 135 14.23 -12.03 -8.60
N MET A 136 13.25 -11.18 -8.31
CA MET A 136 13.46 -9.81 -7.85
C MET A 136 13.37 -9.69 -6.33
N ASP A 137 12.42 -10.42 -5.73
CA ASP A 137 12.17 -10.40 -4.30
C ASP A 137 12.50 -11.74 -3.67
N SER A 138 13.10 -11.72 -2.48
CA SER A 138 13.48 -12.96 -1.81
C SER A 138 12.27 -13.66 -1.20
N ILE A 139 11.98 -14.85 -1.70
CA ILE A 139 10.91 -15.71 -1.18
C ILE A 139 11.22 -16.20 0.24
N LYS A 140 12.52 -16.24 0.60
CA LYS A 140 12.95 -16.66 1.94
C LYS A 140 12.49 -15.73 3.05
N LYS A 141 12.16 -14.49 2.69
CA LYS A 141 11.63 -13.50 3.64
C LYS A 141 10.14 -13.67 3.89
N SER A 142 9.48 -14.53 3.12
CA SER A 142 8.05 -14.81 3.25
C SER A 142 7.79 -16.31 3.07
N PRO A 143 8.33 -17.15 3.98
CA PRO A 143 8.32 -18.59 3.77
C PRO A 143 6.95 -19.25 3.80
N GLN A 144 5.95 -18.61 4.37
CA GLN A 144 4.60 -19.18 4.38
C GLN A 144 3.88 -19.03 3.04
N PHE A 145 4.38 -18.19 2.19
CA PHE A 145 3.73 -17.93 0.91
C PHE A 145 4.26 -18.85 -0.17
N LYS A 146 3.39 -19.61 -0.74
CA LYS A 146 3.74 -20.57 -1.78
C LYS A 146 2.79 -20.51 -2.93
#